data_1b63691e6a090b5672449ee59b23f9b7
#
_entry.id   1b63691e6a090b5672449ee59b23f9b7
#
_cell.length_a   1.000
_cell.length_b   1.000
_cell.length_c   1.000
_cell.angle_alpha   90.00
_cell.angle_beta   90.00
_cell.angle_gamma   90.00
#
_symmetry.space_group_name_H-M   'P 1'
#
loop_
_entity.id
_entity.type
_entity.pdbx_description
1 polymer ?
#
loop_
_entity_poly.entity_id
_entity_poly.type
_entity_poly.pdbx_seq_one_letter_code
_entity_poly.pdbx_strand_id
1 'polypeptide(L)'
;KLGFHDWDFDYVLLDFLGDVVCGGFGLPIARDMCQKVIVVASNDLQSLYVANNVCSAVEYFRKLGGNVGVAGMVTNKDDGAGQAQAFCKAVGIPELASIPANDDIRRKSASYEIIGGPDGEWGSLFSDLSTNVAEAPPHKPEPLTQDGLLELFDSDTVGRDVVLEPAKLEDLCGVEHLN
;
A
#
# COMPACT_ATOMS: atom_id res chain seq x y z
N LYS A 1 -13.18 -21.80 12.52
CA LYS A 1 -12.59 -21.72 11.16
C LYS A 1 -13.68 -21.17 10.26
N LEU A 2 -13.46 -20.03 9.60
CA LEU A 2 -14.45 -19.38 8.74
C LEU A 2 -14.56 -20.03 7.34
N GLY A 3 -13.71 -21.01 7.01
CA GLY A 3 -13.80 -21.77 5.76
C GLY A 3 -13.71 -20.96 4.47
N PHE A 4 -12.96 -19.84 4.45
CA PHE A 4 -12.83 -18.98 3.25
C PHE A 4 -12.43 -19.76 1.99
N HIS A 5 -11.64 -20.82 2.14
CA HIS A 5 -11.19 -21.64 1.03
C HIS A 5 -12.29 -22.53 0.43
N ASP A 6 -13.41 -22.67 1.15
CA ASP A 6 -14.57 -23.47 0.71
C ASP A 6 -15.62 -22.58 0.01
N TRP A 7 -15.37 -21.26 -0.08
CA TRP A 7 -16.26 -20.32 -0.75
C TRP A 7 -15.92 -20.21 -2.23
N ASP A 8 -16.94 -20.23 -3.07
CA ASP A 8 -16.83 -20.12 -4.51
C ASP A 8 -16.78 -18.63 -4.94
N PHE A 9 -15.69 -17.95 -4.54
CA PHE A 9 -15.42 -16.57 -4.91
C PHE A 9 -14.15 -16.49 -5.77
N ASP A 10 -14.18 -15.70 -6.85
CA ASP A 10 -13.01 -15.40 -7.66
C ASP A 10 -11.96 -14.59 -6.87
N TYR A 11 -12.43 -13.69 -6.00
CA TYR A 11 -11.59 -12.83 -5.17
C TYR A 11 -12.14 -12.68 -3.75
N VAL A 12 -11.25 -12.63 -2.78
CA VAL A 12 -11.56 -12.28 -1.39
C VAL A 12 -10.71 -11.08 -1.00
N LEU A 13 -11.35 -9.97 -0.69
CA LEU A 13 -10.69 -8.75 -0.21
C LEU A 13 -10.76 -8.71 1.32
N LEU A 14 -9.59 -8.59 1.95
CA LEU A 14 -9.46 -8.43 3.39
C LEU A 14 -9.11 -6.96 3.66
N ASP A 15 -10.06 -6.21 4.23
CA ASP A 15 -9.87 -4.81 4.58
C ASP A 15 -9.25 -4.68 5.97
N PHE A 16 -8.07 -4.05 6.05
CA PHE A 16 -7.33 -3.82 7.29
C PHE A 16 -7.05 -2.34 7.48
N LEU A 17 -7.16 -1.89 8.72
CA LEU A 17 -6.62 -0.60 9.11
C LEU A 17 -5.10 -0.60 8.92
N GLY A 18 -4.54 0.55 8.49
CA GLY A 18 -3.12 0.72 8.21
C GLY A 18 -2.19 0.57 9.43
N ASP A 19 -2.74 0.24 10.60
CA ASP A 19 -1.98 0.01 11.81
C ASP A 19 -1.40 -1.42 11.82
N VAL A 20 -0.16 -1.53 11.35
CA VAL A 20 0.60 -2.80 11.29
C VAL A 20 0.93 -3.32 12.69
N VAL A 21 0.88 -2.48 13.71
CA VAL A 21 1.25 -2.80 15.11
C VAL A 21 0.25 -3.76 15.77
N CYS A 22 -1.00 -3.78 15.31
CA CYS A 22 -2.08 -4.54 15.96
C CYS A 22 -2.09 -6.05 15.71
N GLY A 23 -1.06 -6.65 15.13
CA GLY A 23 -0.99 -8.12 14.90
C GLY A 23 -2.06 -8.68 13.95
N GLY A 24 -3.13 -7.93 13.70
CA GLY A 24 -4.22 -8.33 12.80
C GLY A 24 -3.79 -8.44 11.34
N PHE A 25 -2.92 -7.54 10.90
CA PHE A 25 -2.38 -7.56 9.54
C PHE A 25 -1.45 -8.76 9.28
N GLY A 26 -0.61 -9.11 10.25
CA GLY A 26 0.36 -10.20 10.08
C GLY A 26 -0.27 -11.59 10.08
N LEU A 27 -1.41 -11.78 10.74
CA LEU A 27 -2.02 -13.09 10.89
C LEU A 27 -2.50 -13.71 9.57
N PRO A 28 -3.20 -12.99 8.66
CA PRO A 28 -3.56 -13.52 7.35
C PRO A 28 -2.36 -13.87 6.49
N ILE A 29 -1.30 -13.07 6.55
CA ILE A 29 -0.06 -13.33 5.82
C ILE A 29 0.63 -14.59 6.36
N ALA A 30 0.80 -14.68 7.68
CA ALA A 30 1.44 -15.81 8.33
C ALA A 30 0.69 -17.14 8.15
N ARG A 31 -0.58 -17.09 7.76
CA ARG A 31 -1.43 -18.25 7.52
C ARG A 31 -1.71 -18.53 6.05
N ASP A 32 -0.95 -17.92 5.13
CA ASP A 32 -1.15 -18.02 3.67
C ASP A 32 -2.58 -17.71 3.21
N MET A 33 -3.28 -16.80 3.92
CA MET A 33 -4.63 -16.37 3.55
C MET A 33 -4.62 -15.22 2.53
N CYS A 34 -3.46 -14.63 2.27
CA CYS A 34 -3.27 -13.45 1.43
C CYS A 34 -1.97 -13.58 0.64
N GLN A 35 -2.05 -13.51 -0.69
CA GLN A 35 -0.89 -13.53 -1.58
C GLN A 35 -0.48 -12.12 -2.04
N LYS A 36 -1.43 -11.19 -2.10
CA LYS A 36 -1.21 -9.83 -2.58
C LYS A 36 -1.66 -8.83 -1.53
N VAL A 37 -0.82 -7.83 -1.27
CA VAL A 37 -1.14 -6.66 -0.44
C VAL A 37 -1.28 -5.46 -1.36
N ILE A 38 -2.36 -4.72 -1.22
CA ILE A 38 -2.58 -3.43 -1.87
C ILE A 38 -2.42 -2.37 -0.80
N VAL A 39 -1.49 -1.45 -1.01
CA VAL A 39 -1.29 -0.31 -0.10
C VAL A 39 -2.16 0.85 -0.58
N VAL A 40 -2.88 1.49 0.33
CA VAL A 40 -3.63 2.72 0.03
C VAL A 40 -3.05 3.85 0.87
N ALA A 41 -2.53 4.88 0.23
CA ALA A 41 -1.89 6.01 0.92
C ALA A 41 -2.16 7.33 0.17
N SER A 42 -1.95 8.45 0.86
CA SER A 42 -1.96 9.81 0.29
C SER A 42 -0.54 10.36 0.20
N ASN A 43 -0.39 11.57 -0.36
CA ASN A 43 0.93 12.21 -0.53
C ASN A 43 1.55 12.73 0.79
N ASP A 44 0.86 12.67 1.92
CA ASP A 44 1.40 13.17 3.18
C ASP A 44 2.39 12.21 3.85
N LEU A 45 3.33 12.78 4.60
CA LEU A 45 4.41 12.04 5.27
C LEU A 45 3.88 10.94 6.19
N GLN A 46 2.82 11.20 6.96
CA GLN A 46 2.28 10.22 7.90
C GLN A 46 1.71 9.01 7.16
N SER A 47 0.99 9.26 6.07
CA SER A 47 0.41 8.20 5.23
C SER A 47 1.50 7.35 4.59
N LEU A 48 2.55 7.97 4.03
CA LEU A 48 3.67 7.25 3.43
C LEU A 48 4.55 6.53 4.46
N TYR A 49 4.67 7.08 5.68
CA TYR A 49 5.31 6.37 6.79
C TYR A 49 4.58 5.05 7.12
N VAL A 50 3.25 5.09 7.21
CA VAL A 50 2.44 3.87 7.42
C VAL A 50 2.56 2.91 6.25
N ALA A 51 2.53 3.41 5.00
CA ALA A 51 2.75 2.60 3.80
C ALA A 51 4.10 1.88 3.83
N ASN A 52 5.16 2.57 4.26
CA ASN A 52 6.50 2.00 4.41
C ASN A 52 6.54 0.90 5.48
N ASN A 53 5.82 1.08 6.60
CA ASN A 53 5.71 0.05 7.63
C ASN A 53 4.97 -1.19 7.11
N VAL A 54 3.94 -1.03 6.27
CA VAL A 54 3.28 -2.16 5.59
C VAL A 54 4.26 -2.90 4.69
N CYS A 55 5.05 -2.17 3.88
CA CYS A 55 6.09 -2.77 3.03
C CYS A 55 7.13 -3.53 3.86
N SER A 56 7.55 -2.98 4.99
CA SER A 56 8.49 -3.61 5.93
C SER A 56 7.93 -4.91 6.52
N ALA A 57 6.66 -4.90 6.90
CA ALA A 57 5.98 -6.09 7.42
C ALA A 57 5.86 -7.19 6.35
N VAL A 58 5.51 -6.84 5.11
CA VAL A 58 5.46 -7.79 4.00
C VAL A 58 6.83 -8.41 3.76
N GLU A 59 7.89 -7.61 3.72
CA GLU A 59 9.26 -8.11 3.52
C GLU A 59 9.70 -9.02 4.69
N TYR A 60 9.34 -8.68 5.92
CA TYR A 60 9.60 -9.53 7.09
C TYR A 60 8.95 -10.91 6.95
N PHE A 61 7.66 -10.98 6.62
CA PHE A 61 6.97 -12.26 6.44
C PHE A 61 7.51 -13.06 5.26
N ARG A 62 7.93 -12.39 4.18
CA ARG A 62 8.63 -13.04 3.05
C ARG A 62 9.93 -13.71 3.49
N LYS A 63 10.74 -13.04 4.32
CA LYS A 63 11.97 -13.61 4.88
C LYS A 63 11.72 -14.82 5.76
N LEU A 64 10.55 -14.91 6.38
CA LEU A 64 10.10 -16.09 7.14
C LEU A 64 9.54 -17.22 6.24
N GLY A 65 9.58 -17.07 4.92
CA GLY A 65 9.11 -18.07 3.97
C GLY A 65 7.66 -17.89 3.52
N GLY A 66 7.00 -16.78 3.86
CA GLY A 66 5.64 -16.47 3.40
C GLY A 66 5.59 -16.17 1.89
N ASN A 67 4.53 -16.62 1.24
CA ASN A 67 4.27 -16.37 -0.19
C ASN A 67 3.36 -15.14 -0.37
N VAL A 68 3.84 -13.97 0.05
CA VAL A 68 3.11 -12.69 -0.03
C VAL A 68 3.96 -11.64 -0.73
N GLY A 69 3.36 -10.69 -1.39
CA GLY A 69 4.03 -9.52 -1.95
C GLY A 69 3.09 -8.32 -2.05
N VAL A 70 3.64 -7.16 -2.32
CA VAL A 70 2.86 -5.95 -2.57
C VAL A 70 2.48 -5.93 -4.04
N ALA A 71 1.17 -5.93 -4.35
CA ALA A 71 0.69 -5.79 -5.72
C ALA A 71 0.98 -4.38 -6.26
N GLY A 72 0.91 -3.39 -5.40
CA GLY A 72 1.20 -1.99 -5.68
C GLY A 72 0.49 -1.07 -4.69
N MET A 73 0.53 0.22 -4.99
CA MET A 73 -0.09 1.26 -4.18
C MET A 73 -1.19 1.99 -4.96
N VAL A 74 -2.25 2.34 -4.26
CA VAL A 74 -3.27 3.29 -4.72
C VAL A 74 -3.03 4.60 -4.01
N THR A 75 -2.72 5.65 -4.77
CA THR A 75 -2.65 7.01 -4.25
C THR A 75 -4.06 7.53 -4.05
N ASN A 76 -4.49 7.73 -2.81
CA ASN A 76 -5.81 8.26 -2.48
C ASN A 76 -5.71 9.73 -2.08
N LYS A 77 -6.71 10.52 -2.45
CA LYS A 77 -6.73 11.98 -2.26
C LYS A 77 -5.48 12.66 -2.86
N ASP A 78 -5.10 12.21 -4.05
CA ASP A 78 -3.94 12.78 -4.74
C ASP A 78 -4.18 14.26 -5.03
N ASP A 79 -3.30 15.10 -4.50
CA ASP A 79 -3.26 16.54 -4.69
C ASP A 79 -2.24 16.98 -5.76
N GLY A 80 -1.59 16.02 -6.41
CA GLY A 80 -0.59 16.24 -7.43
C GLY A 80 0.81 16.58 -6.90
N ALA A 81 1.06 16.42 -5.60
CA ALA A 81 2.34 16.74 -4.98
C ALA A 81 3.49 15.78 -5.38
N GLY A 82 3.16 14.52 -5.75
CA GLY A 82 4.09 13.58 -6.36
C GLY A 82 4.89 12.71 -5.38
N GLN A 83 4.75 12.90 -4.06
CA GLN A 83 5.49 12.11 -3.07
C GLN A 83 5.11 10.63 -3.09
N ALA A 84 3.83 10.31 -3.35
CA ALA A 84 3.36 8.94 -3.46
C ALA A 84 4.00 8.20 -4.65
N GLN A 85 4.13 8.86 -5.79
CA GLN A 85 4.81 8.32 -6.98
C GLN A 85 6.31 8.13 -6.73
N ALA A 86 6.95 9.11 -6.07
CA ALA A 86 8.36 9.00 -5.68
C ALA A 86 8.58 7.85 -4.71
N PHE A 87 7.69 7.66 -3.73
CA PHE A 87 7.70 6.54 -2.80
C PHE A 87 7.57 5.20 -3.55
N CYS A 88 6.59 5.04 -4.44
CA CYS A 88 6.42 3.82 -5.24
C CYS A 88 7.70 3.45 -6.00
N LYS A 89 8.32 4.44 -6.66
CA LYS A 89 9.59 4.26 -7.38
C LYS A 89 10.71 3.81 -6.43
N ALA A 90 10.81 4.45 -5.27
CA ALA A 90 11.88 4.20 -4.31
C ALA A 90 11.78 2.82 -3.67
N VAL A 91 10.56 2.35 -3.32
CA VAL A 91 10.35 1.03 -2.72
C VAL A 91 10.19 -0.10 -3.75
N GLY A 92 10.20 0.22 -5.05
CA GLY A 92 10.12 -0.78 -6.14
C GLY A 92 8.75 -1.43 -6.30
N ILE A 93 7.66 -0.69 -6.08
CA ILE A 93 6.29 -1.15 -6.29
C ILE A 93 5.57 -0.27 -7.32
N PRO A 94 4.63 -0.80 -8.12
CA PRO A 94 3.86 0.03 -9.05
C PRO A 94 2.81 0.89 -8.35
N GLU A 95 2.50 2.06 -8.91
CA GLU A 95 1.26 2.76 -8.63
C GLU A 95 0.15 2.10 -9.45
N LEU A 96 -0.89 1.59 -8.78
CA LEU A 96 -2.03 0.91 -9.43
C LEU A 96 -3.07 1.90 -9.92
N ALA A 97 -3.27 2.97 -9.20
CA ALA A 97 -4.14 4.09 -9.57
C ALA A 97 -3.85 5.30 -8.70
N SER A 98 -4.17 6.49 -9.24
CA SER A 98 -4.26 7.74 -8.48
C SER A 98 -5.71 8.22 -8.45
N ILE A 99 -6.26 8.36 -7.24
CA ILE A 99 -7.62 8.87 -7.00
C ILE A 99 -7.47 10.32 -6.53
N PRO A 100 -7.93 11.31 -7.31
CA PRO A 100 -7.70 12.70 -6.99
C PRO A 100 -8.41 13.15 -5.71
N ALA A 101 -7.84 14.16 -5.05
CA ALA A 101 -8.53 14.92 -4.01
C ALA A 101 -9.67 15.71 -4.66
N ASN A 102 -10.90 15.20 -4.60
CA ASN A 102 -12.05 15.77 -5.27
C ASN A 102 -13.27 15.88 -4.33
N ASP A 103 -13.95 17.02 -4.38
CA ASP A 103 -15.10 17.29 -3.51
C ASP A 103 -16.33 16.42 -3.86
N ASP A 104 -16.49 16.00 -5.11
CA ASP A 104 -17.58 15.09 -5.51
C ASP A 104 -17.38 13.71 -4.89
N ILE A 105 -16.15 13.17 -4.99
CA ILE A 105 -15.79 11.90 -4.34
C ILE A 105 -16.04 11.99 -2.84
N ARG A 106 -15.61 13.08 -2.20
CA ARG A 106 -15.81 13.31 -0.77
C ARG A 106 -17.28 13.35 -0.39
N ARG A 107 -18.12 14.05 -1.15
CA ARG A 107 -19.57 14.16 -0.89
C ARG A 107 -20.27 12.81 -1.07
N LYS A 108 -20.02 12.11 -2.17
CA LYS A 108 -20.58 10.79 -2.45
C LYS A 108 -20.20 9.79 -1.36
N SER A 109 -18.94 9.77 -0.95
CA SER A 109 -18.47 8.92 0.14
C SER A 109 -19.21 9.21 1.46
N ALA A 110 -19.40 10.49 1.80
CA ALA A 110 -20.15 10.90 3.00
C ALA A 110 -21.63 10.53 2.96
N SER A 111 -22.22 10.39 1.75
CA SER A 111 -23.59 10.00 1.52
C SER A 111 -23.77 8.49 1.32
N TYR A 112 -22.70 7.71 1.47
CA TYR A 112 -22.69 6.25 1.19
C TYR A 112 -23.08 5.89 -0.24
N GLU A 113 -22.80 6.77 -1.20
CA GLU A 113 -23.03 6.52 -2.61
C GLU A 113 -21.86 5.73 -3.21
N ILE A 114 -22.17 4.86 -4.19
CA ILE A 114 -21.14 4.13 -4.95
C ILE A 114 -20.45 5.11 -5.90
N ILE A 115 -19.13 5.32 -5.71
CA ILE A 115 -18.33 6.26 -6.50
C ILE A 115 -17.92 5.64 -7.83
N GLY A 116 -17.47 4.39 -7.80
CA GLY A 116 -16.91 3.65 -8.94
C GLY A 116 -17.94 2.87 -9.76
N GLY A 117 -19.22 3.29 -9.78
CA GLY A 117 -20.23 2.64 -10.61
C GLY A 117 -19.90 2.76 -12.12
N PRO A 118 -20.21 1.74 -12.95
CA PRO A 118 -19.76 1.69 -14.36
C PRO A 118 -20.23 2.88 -15.21
N ASP A 119 -21.41 3.43 -14.90
CA ASP A 119 -22.00 4.58 -15.62
C ASP A 119 -21.66 5.93 -14.96
N GLY A 120 -20.84 5.91 -13.89
CA GLY A 120 -20.48 7.10 -13.13
C GLY A 120 -19.24 7.81 -13.72
N GLU A 121 -19.06 9.08 -13.33
CA GLU A 121 -17.90 9.90 -13.71
C GLU A 121 -16.56 9.21 -13.41
N TRP A 122 -16.48 8.45 -12.33
CA TRP A 122 -15.30 7.75 -11.86
C TRP A 122 -15.23 6.28 -12.27
N GLY A 123 -16.20 5.81 -13.08
CA GLY A 123 -16.34 4.40 -13.44
C GLY A 123 -15.11 3.84 -14.16
N SER A 124 -14.54 4.57 -15.11
CA SER A 124 -13.32 4.14 -15.82
C SER A 124 -12.12 3.99 -14.88
N LEU A 125 -11.90 4.96 -13.99
CA LEU A 125 -10.80 4.94 -13.01
C LEU A 125 -10.86 3.67 -12.15
N PHE A 126 -12.03 3.32 -11.62
CA PHE A 126 -12.17 2.13 -10.77
C PHE A 126 -12.17 0.83 -11.58
N SER A 127 -12.61 0.85 -12.84
CA SER A 127 -12.47 -0.28 -13.75
C SER A 127 -11.01 -0.57 -14.06
N ASP A 128 -10.23 0.46 -14.36
CA ASP A 128 -8.79 0.36 -14.61
C ASP A 128 -8.06 -0.12 -13.36
N LEU A 129 -8.40 0.44 -12.19
CA LEU A 129 -7.87 -0.03 -10.90
C LEU A 129 -8.15 -1.51 -10.68
N SER A 130 -9.37 -1.98 -10.93
CA SER A 130 -9.73 -3.39 -10.75
C SER A 130 -8.91 -4.30 -11.65
N THR A 131 -8.69 -3.89 -12.90
CA THR A 131 -7.83 -4.60 -13.86
C THR A 131 -6.38 -4.63 -13.39
N ASN A 132 -5.84 -3.47 -12.99
CA ASN A 132 -4.47 -3.37 -12.50
C ASN A 132 -4.23 -4.24 -11.25
N VAL A 133 -5.18 -4.27 -10.32
CA VAL A 133 -5.12 -5.14 -9.14
C VAL A 133 -5.14 -6.63 -9.50
N ALA A 134 -6.01 -7.01 -10.45
CA ALA A 134 -6.11 -8.40 -10.90
C ALA A 134 -4.81 -8.88 -11.56
N GLU A 135 -4.24 -8.06 -12.44
CA GLU A 135 -3.07 -8.39 -13.26
C GLU A 135 -1.73 -8.20 -12.54
N ALA A 136 -1.65 -7.28 -11.57
CA ALA A 136 -0.40 -7.00 -10.87
C ALA A 136 0.18 -8.24 -10.19
N PRO A 137 1.45 -8.60 -10.45
CA PRO A 137 2.12 -9.64 -9.70
C PRO A 137 2.45 -9.17 -8.26
N PRO A 138 2.69 -10.08 -7.32
CA PRO A 138 3.19 -9.71 -6.00
C PRO A 138 4.67 -9.30 -6.09
N HIS A 139 4.96 -8.01 -5.88
CA HIS A 139 6.32 -7.46 -5.85
C HIS A 139 6.98 -7.65 -4.48
N LYS A 140 8.31 -7.69 -4.49
CA LYS A 140 9.13 -7.61 -3.28
C LYS A 140 9.41 -6.14 -3.01
N PRO A 141 8.84 -5.52 -1.96
CA PRO A 141 9.15 -4.13 -1.65
C PRO A 141 10.55 -4.00 -1.03
N GLU A 142 11.17 -2.85 -1.24
CA GLU A 142 12.41 -2.42 -0.58
C GLU A 142 12.10 -1.22 0.33
N PRO A 143 11.70 -1.45 1.59
CA PRO A 143 11.30 -0.37 2.49
C PRO A 143 12.41 0.64 2.75
N LEU A 144 12.04 1.91 2.88
CA LEU A 144 12.97 3.00 3.13
C LEU A 144 13.35 3.11 4.60
N THR A 145 14.55 3.63 4.87
CA THR A 145 14.91 4.15 6.18
C THR A 145 14.07 5.38 6.53
N GLN A 146 14.06 5.78 7.79
CA GLN A 146 13.37 6.99 8.20
C GLN A 146 13.91 8.23 7.47
N ASP A 147 15.23 8.34 7.33
CA ASP A 147 15.88 9.45 6.62
C ASP A 147 15.51 9.41 5.13
N GLY A 148 15.58 8.24 4.48
CA GLY A 148 15.17 8.07 3.08
C GLY A 148 13.70 8.40 2.83
N LEU A 149 12.81 8.17 3.81
CA LEU A 149 11.43 8.60 3.69
C LEU A 149 11.29 10.12 3.82
N LEU A 150 12.04 10.76 4.73
CA LEU A 150 12.03 12.21 4.89
C LEU A 150 12.57 12.94 3.65
N GLU A 151 13.56 12.38 2.98
CA GLU A 151 14.11 12.91 1.74
C GLU A 151 13.07 13.06 0.62
N LEU A 152 12.01 12.24 0.61
CA LEU A 152 10.90 12.39 -0.36
C LEU A 152 10.13 13.70 -0.17
N PHE A 153 10.24 14.33 0.98
CA PHE A 153 9.55 15.57 1.32
C PHE A 153 10.48 16.79 1.32
N ASP A 154 11.77 16.59 1.09
CA ASP A 154 12.71 17.70 0.98
C ASP A 154 12.52 18.41 -0.38
N SER A 155 12.20 19.70 -0.35
CA SER A 155 11.89 20.50 -1.54
C SER A 155 13.04 20.57 -2.56
N ASP A 156 14.28 20.27 -2.14
CA ASP A 156 15.46 20.24 -3.02
C ASP A 156 15.60 18.90 -3.78
N THR A 157 14.87 17.84 -3.36
CA THR A 157 14.96 16.50 -3.95
C THR A 157 13.88 16.19 -4.98
N VAL A 158 12.82 16.98 -5.05
CA VAL A 158 11.78 16.85 -6.08
C VAL A 158 12.40 17.09 -7.47
N GLY A 159 12.77 16.02 -8.16
CA GLY A 159 13.38 16.05 -9.49
C GLY A 159 14.81 15.50 -9.58
N ARG A 160 15.40 15.03 -8.50
CA ARG A 160 16.66 14.26 -8.52
C ARG A 160 16.38 12.76 -8.48
N ASP A 161 17.21 11.98 -9.18
CA ASP A 161 17.24 10.51 -9.00
C ASP A 161 17.83 10.22 -7.61
N VAL A 162 16.96 10.14 -6.62
CA VAL A 162 17.35 9.86 -5.23
C VAL A 162 17.66 8.37 -5.12
N VAL A 163 18.91 8.04 -4.86
CA VAL A 163 19.30 6.68 -4.46
C VAL A 163 19.06 6.56 -2.97
N LEU A 164 17.92 5.98 -2.62
CA LEU A 164 17.55 5.76 -1.22
C LEU A 164 18.12 4.44 -0.71
N GLU A 165 18.62 4.43 0.51
CA GLU A 165 19.08 3.20 1.14
C GLU A 165 17.90 2.39 1.69
N PRO A 166 17.86 1.06 1.45
CA PRO A 166 16.80 0.22 2.01
C PRO A 166 16.92 0.13 3.53
N ALA A 167 15.76 0.17 4.20
CA ALA A 167 15.68 0.04 5.66
C ALA A 167 16.11 -1.35 6.13
N LYS A 168 16.83 -1.40 7.24
CA LYS A 168 16.98 -2.63 8.02
C LYS A 168 15.81 -2.75 8.99
N LEU A 169 15.28 -3.95 9.16
CA LEU A 169 14.14 -4.21 10.04
C LEU A 169 14.43 -3.81 11.50
N GLU A 170 15.68 -3.92 11.91
CA GLU A 170 16.20 -3.52 13.22
C GLU A 170 16.00 -2.03 13.49
N ASP A 171 16.06 -1.19 12.43
CA ASP A 171 15.90 0.26 12.53
C ASP A 171 14.43 0.69 12.65
N LEU A 172 13.50 -0.14 12.17
CA LEU A 172 12.07 0.19 12.07
C LEU A 172 11.24 -0.27 13.26
N CYS A 173 11.63 -1.34 13.94
CA CYS A 173 10.79 -1.96 14.98
C CYS A 173 11.22 -1.65 16.40
N GLY A 174 12.38 -1.06 16.66
CA GLY A 174 12.90 -0.83 18.02
C GLY A 174 12.93 -2.12 18.87
N VAL A 175 12.97 -3.28 18.22
CA VAL A 175 12.99 -4.58 18.89
C VAL A 175 14.43 -4.84 19.33
N GLU A 176 14.82 -4.22 20.44
CA GLU A 176 15.89 -4.75 21.24
C GLU A 176 15.43 -6.11 21.81
N HIS A 177 16.02 -7.16 21.25
CA HIS A 177 16.16 -8.48 21.84
C HIS A 177 15.05 -9.01 22.74
N LEU A 178 14.08 -9.71 22.16
CA LEU A 178 13.42 -10.81 22.85
C LEU A 178 14.30 -12.07 22.70
N ASN A 179 15.17 -12.26 23.69
CA ASN A 179 15.78 -13.56 23.98
C ASN A 179 14.75 -14.52 24.59
#